data_01161b6bbd8d9a4c40ebcf21681ee64a
#
_entry.id   01161b6bbd8d9a4c40ebcf21681ee64a
#
_cell.length_a   1.000
_cell.length_b   1.000
_cell.length_c   1.000
_cell.angle_alpha   90.00
_cell.angle_beta   90.00
_cell.angle_gamma   90.00
#
_symmetry.space_group_name_H-M   'P 1'
#
loop_
_entity.id
_entity.type
_entity.pdbx_description
1 polymer ?
#
loop_
_entity_poly.entity_id
_entity_poly.type
_entity_poly.pdbx_seq_one_letter_code
_entity_poly.pdbx_strand_id
1 'polypeptide(L)'
;MRQXXXXTTFGIREAVFKKDGFYLNGRKLRIRGLNRHQSFPYVGYAMPKSMQRLDADLLKKELGLNAVRTSHYPQSHYFLERCDELGLLVFTEFPGWQHIGDDSWKAQAVANAEDMIRQYRNHPSIILWGIRINESPDDDAFYEKTNAVAHKLDPSRPTGGVRAMKKSHLLEDVYTYNDFLHDGEMPGCDPKKKVTSDMEKPYLISEYNGHMYPTKAFDNEERRSEHAIRHANVLDAVAGQPDIAGSFGWCMFDYNTHKDFGSGDRICYHGVMDMFRNPKLAANIYACEQEQTPVLEITSSMDIGEHPGCNRGNIYILSNADSVKMYKNDRFIKEYLPGMSPYKHLKHGPILIDDFIGDSFAQNERFRPKHAKEITDAMNLVARGSLNHIPKRLYLTALKLLLIYHIDFAEVTRLYTKYIGDWGGTATIYRFDAIKDGKVVKSVTKEPVREIRLEAEADHTILTEQHSYDVALVRIRAVDDHGNVLPFYQEPVRLITEGDISIIGPDTIALQGGMGGTYVKSTGRSGRGALLLQSQTAGEIRIPFQIKI
;
A
#
# COMPACT_ATOMS: atom_id res chain seq x y z
N MET A 1 -26.16 40.81 19.64
CA MET A 1 -24.87 40.37 19.02
C MET A 1 -24.59 38.95 19.46
N ARG A 2 -24.50 38.00 18.52
CA ARG A 2 -24.03 36.64 18.81
C ARG A 2 -22.49 36.67 18.76
N GLN A 3 -21.86 36.32 19.81
CA GLN A 3 -20.40 36.26 19.89
C GLN A 3 -19.89 34.94 19.27
N UNK A 4 -19.00 34.72 18.36
CA UNK A 4 -18.61 33.71 17.80
C UNK A 4 -17.47 33.29 18.45
N UNK A 5 -17.33 32.48 18.63
CA UNK A 5 -16.47 32.08 19.14
C UNK A 5 -15.83 31.48 18.28
N UNK A 6 -15.01 31.58 18.06
CA UNK A 6 -14.34 31.11 17.38
C UNK A 6 -13.62 30.26 17.95
N UNK A 7 -13.68 29.36 17.98
CA UNK A 7 -13.07 28.58 18.40
C UNK A 7 -12.20 28.28 17.56
N THR A 8 -11.06 28.24 17.73
CA THR A 8 -9.98 27.72 16.89
C THR A 8 -9.20 26.62 17.64
N THR A 9 -8.82 25.60 16.91
CA THR A 9 -8.02 24.49 17.42
C THR A 9 -6.56 24.72 17.08
N PHE A 10 -5.66 24.40 18.01
CA PHE A 10 -4.22 24.42 17.75
C PHE A 10 -3.56 23.33 18.61
N GLY A 11 -2.32 23.00 18.30
CA GLY A 11 -1.56 22.02 19.08
C GLY A 11 -0.13 22.46 19.31
N ILE A 12 0.49 21.90 20.32
CA ILE A 12 1.87 22.20 20.71
C ILE A 12 2.71 20.94 20.49
N ARG A 13 3.81 21.09 19.75
CA ARG A 13 4.75 19.99 19.51
C ARG A 13 6.11 20.57 19.09
N GLU A 14 7.14 19.78 19.20
CA GLU A 14 8.45 20.08 18.66
C GLU A 14 8.71 19.12 17.50
N ALA A 15 8.84 19.63 16.28
CA ALA A 15 9.07 18.85 15.06
C ALA A 15 10.34 19.38 14.38
N VAL A 16 11.43 18.62 14.46
CA VAL A 16 12.75 19.11 14.04
C VAL A 16 13.39 18.14 13.04
N PHE A 17 13.76 18.65 11.89
CA PHE A 17 14.59 17.93 10.92
C PHE A 17 16.06 18.25 11.20
N LYS A 18 16.88 17.21 11.29
CA LYS A 18 18.33 17.29 11.48
C LYS A 18 19.05 16.48 10.40
N LYS A 19 20.35 16.69 10.27
CA LYS A 19 21.17 15.98 9.26
C LYS A 19 21.10 14.45 9.39
N ASP A 20 20.77 13.97 10.58
CA ASP A 20 20.69 12.54 10.89
C ASP A 20 19.24 12.01 11.00
N GLY A 21 18.23 12.80 10.61
CA GLY A 21 16.84 12.35 10.61
C GLY A 21 15.85 13.36 11.15
N PHE A 22 14.65 12.86 11.45
CA PHE A 22 13.54 13.68 11.98
C PHE A 22 13.31 13.35 13.46
N TYR A 23 12.97 14.37 14.24
CA TYR A 23 12.70 14.26 15.69
C TYR A 23 11.35 14.89 16.01
N LEU A 24 10.52 14.15 16.74
CA LEU A 24 9.22 14.61 17.24
C LEU A 24 9.27 14.59 18.76
N ASN A 25 9.09 15.77 19.38
CA ASN A 25 9.12 15.93 20.84
C ASN A 25 10.39 15.30 21.45
N GLY A 26 11.52 15.61 20.83
CA GLY A 26 12.84 15.16 21.29
C GLY A 26 13.21 13.71 20.95
N ARG A 27 12.27 12.93 20.40
CA ARG A 27 12.52 11.52 20.07
C ARG A 27 12.69 11.35 18.55
N LYS A 28 13.72 10.61 18.16
CA LYS A 28 13.96 10.31 16.73
C LYS A 28 12.80 9.45 16.22
N LEU A 29 12.24 9.87 15.09
CA LEU A 29 11.13 9.17 14.44
C LEU A 29 11.43 9.06 12.94
N ARG A 30 11.40 7.85 12.42
CA ARG A 30 11.51 7.68 10.96
C ARG A 30 10.15 7.96 10.33
N ILE A 31 10.10 8.90 9.41
CA ILE A 31 8.88 9.20 8.65
C ILE A 31 8.60 8.03 7.71
N ARG A 32 7.40 7.49 7.79
CA ARG A 32 6.91 6.40 6.93
C ARG A 32 5.54 6.81 6.44
N GLY A 33 5.47 7.27 5.20
CA GLY A 33 4.24 7.84 4.66
C GLY A 33 3.92 7.38 3.25
N LEU A 34 2.79 7.88 2.78
CA LEU A 34 2.36 7.76 1.39
C LEU A 34 1.95 9.14 0.89
N ASN A 35 2.01 9.31 -0.42
CA ASN A 35 1.46 10.46 -1.12
C ASN A 35 -0.05 10.26 -1.26
N ARG A 36 -0.83 11.34 -1.12
CA ARG A 36 -2.28 11.30 -1.30
C ARG A 36 -2.72 12.39 -2.27
N HIS A 37 -3.42 11.97 -3.34
CA HIS A 37 -4.26 12.88 -4.11
C HIS A 37 -5.62 13.00 -3.41
N GLN A 38 -6.29 14.15 -3.51
CA GLN A 38 -7.66 14.33 -3.01
C GLN A 38 -8.63 13.95 -4.14
N SER A 39 -8.63 12.68 -4.52
CA SER A 39 -9.36 12.21 -5.70
C SER A 39 -10.32 11.06 -5.35
N PHE A 40 -11.52 11.12 -5.92
CA PHE A 40 -12.58 10.12 -5.72
C PHE A 40 -13.24 9.81 -7.07
N PRO A 41 -13.52 8.53 -7.36
CA PRO A 41 -14.25 8.17 -8.58
C PRO A 41 -15.53 8.97 -8.74
N TYR A 42 -15.82 9.32 -9.99
CA TYR A 42 -17.03 10.01 -10.45
C TYR A 42 -17.12 11.51 -10.12
N VAL A 43 -16.54 11.96 -9.02
CA VAL A 43 -16.73 13.35 -8.54
C VAL A 43 -15.41 14.14 -8.44
N GLY A 44 -14.28 13.51 -8.71
CA GLY A 44 -12.98 14.18 -8.59
C GLY A 44 -12.71 14.58 -7.15
N TYR A 45 -12.60 15.89 -6.87
CA TYR A 45 -12.26 16.38 -5.54
C TYR A 45 -13.49 16.71 -4.69
N ALA A 46 -14.69 16.64 -5.27
CA ALA A 46 -15.94 17.13 -4.64
C ALA A 46 -16.55 16.07 -3.71
N MET A 47 -15.89 15.82 -2.58
CA MET A 47 -16.37 14.89 -1.55
C MET A 47 -16.50 15.58 -0.20
N PRO A 48 -17.56 15.25 0.57
CA PRO A 48 -17.82 15.92 1.85
C PRO A 48 -16.86 15.47 2.96
N LYS A 49 -17.09 16.05 4.14
CA LYS A 49 -16.30 15.88 5.36
C LYS A 49 -15.95 14.42 5.68
N SER A 50 -16.98 13.54 5.66
CA SER A 50 -16.82 12.13 6.01
C SER A 50 -15.72 11.43 5.19
N MET A 51 -15.75 11.64 3.88
CA MET A 51 -14.79 10.98 2.96
C MET A 51 -13.37 11.52 3.12
N GLN A 52 -13.24 12.84 3.42
CA GLN A 52 -11.93 13.44 3.67
C GLN A 52 -11.33 12.85 4.95
N ARG A 53 -12.14 12.73 6.01
CA ARG A 53 -11.69 12.17 7.29
C ARG A 53 -11.37 10.68 7.18
N LEU A 54 -12.13 9.94 6.37
CA LEU A 54 -11.91 8.51 6.15
C LEU A 54 -10.49 8.22 5.63
N ASP A 55 -10.01 9.00 4.66
CA ASP A 55 -8.66 8.78 4.12
C ASP A 55 -7.58 8.91 5.20
N ALA A 56 -7.74 9.84 6.15
CA ALA A 56 -6.78 9.98 7.26
C ALA A 56 -6.86 8.76 8.21
N ASP A 57 -8.09 8.28 8.47
CA ASP A 57 -8.29 7.07 9.28
C ASP A 57 -7.61 5.85 8.63
N LEU A 58 -7.81 5.66 7.32
CA LEU A 58 -7.20 4.53 6.59
C LEU A 58 -5.68 4.59 6.63
N LEU A 59 -5.10 5.78 6.38
CA LEU A 59 -3.66 5.97 6.45
C LEU A 59 -3.10 5.58 7.83
N LYS A 60 -3.76 6.06 8.89
CA LYS A 60 -3.28 5.86 10.26
C LYS A 60 -3.56 4.46 10.80
N LYS A 61 -4.82 4.01 10.66
CA LYS A 61 -5.31 2.80 11.37
C LYS A 61 -5.14 1.54 10.53
N GLU A 62 -5.45 1.60 9.24
CA GLU A 62 -5.37 0.43 8.37
C GLU A 62 -3.94 0.22 7.86
N LEU A 63 -3.31 1.29 7.34
CA LEU A 63 -1.96 1.20 6.79
C LEU A 63 -0.85 1.41 7.84
N GLY A 64 -1.20 1.83 9.06
CA GLY A 64 -0.23 1.97 10.16
C GLY A 64 0.81 3.07 9.95
N LEU A 65 0.49 4.09 9.13
CA LEU A 65 1.44 5.15 8.78
C LEU A 65 1.55 6.21 9.87
N ASN A 66 2.70 6.91 9.88
CA ASN A 66 2.88 8.06 10.77
C ASN A 66 2.87 9.39 10.03
N ALA A 67 2.83 9.37 8.68
CA ALA A 67 2.89 10.61 7.88
C ALA A 67 2.15 10.45 6.55
N VAL A 68 1.81 11.60 5.94
CA VAL A 68 1.23 11.70 4.60
C VAL A 68 1.77 12.95 3.92
N ARG A 69 2.01 12.88 2.60
CA ARG A 69 2.28 14.05 1.79
C ARG A 69 1.04 14.36 0.93
N THR A 70 0.53 15.60 1.02
CA THR A 70 -0.64 16.04 0.25
C THR A 70 -0.17 16.56 -1.11
N SER A 71 0.12 15.64 -2.00
CA SER A 71 0.64 15.92 -3.34
C SER A 71 -0.49 16.34 -4.29
N HIS A 72 -0.38 17.35 -5.13
CA HIS A 72 0.63 18.41 -5.16
C HIS A 72 -0.08 19.75 -4.98
N TYR A 73 -0.83 19.90 -3.89
CA TYR A 73 -1.71 21.04 -3.64
C TYR A 73 -2.28 20.98 -2.22
N PRO A 74 -2.72 22.12 -1.68
CA PRO A 74 -3.42 22.12 -0.38
C PRO A 74 -4.70 21.27 -0.47
N GLN A 75 -4.95 20.48 0.57
CA GLN A 75 -6.12 19.59 0.61
C GLN A 75 -7.10 20.01 1.72
N SER A 76 -8.24 19.32 1.77
CA SER A 76 -9.36 19.66 2.63
C SER A 76 -8.97 19.89 4.09
N HIS A 77 -9.53 20.92 4.72
CA HIS A 77 -9.44 21.17 6.16
C HIS A 77 -9.88 19.94 6.96
N TYR A 78 -10.95 19.27 6.53
CA TYR A 78 -11.47 18.09 7.23
C TYR A 78 -10.46 16.94 7.28
N PHE A 79 -9.65 16.82 6.23
CA PHE A 79 -8.55 15.87 6.20
C PHE A 79 -7.46 16.26 7.21
N LEU A 80 -7.04 17.54 7.18
CA LEU A 80 -6.00 18.05 8.06
C LEU A 80 -6.43 18.01 9.55
N GLU A 81 -7.68 18.39 9.84
CA GLU A 81 -8.24 18.28 11.20
C GLU A 81 -8.17 16.82 11.69
N ARG A 82 -8.48 15.87 10.80
CA ARG A 82 -8.41 14.46 11.19
C ARG A 82 -6.97 14.01 11.39
N CYS A 83 -6.04 14.51 10.58
CA CYS A 83 -4.61 14.25 10.80
C CYS A 83 -4.15 14.78 12.17
N ASP A 84 -4.60 15.98 12.56
CA ASP A 84 -4.32 16.56 13.88
C ASP A 84 -4.81 15.62 15.00
N GLU A 85 -6.06 15.15 14.90
CA GLU A 85 -6.69 14.27 15.90
C GLU A 85 -5.97 12.93 16.03
N LEU A 86 -5.47 12.40 14.91
CA LEU A 86 -4.85 11.07 14.86
C LEU A 86 -3.34 11.10 15.11
N GLY A 87 -2.74 12.28 15.12
CA GLY A 87 -1.28 12.40 15.17
C GLY A 87 -0.64 11.87 13.89
N LEU A 88 -1.26 12.10 12.74
CA LEU A 88 -0.71 11.75 11.42
C LEU A 88 0.02 12.99 10.88
N LEU A 89 1.34 12.91 10.75
CA LEU A 89 2.18 14.04 10.33
C LEU A 89 1.93 14.38 8.86
N VAL A 90 2.00 15.67 8.52
CA VAL A 90 1.67 16.13 7.16
C VAL A 90 2.81 16.95 6.57
N PHE A 91 3.19 16.58 5.35
CA PHE A 91 3.99 17.41 4.46
C PHE A 91 3.01 17.96 3.41
N THR A 92 2.71 19.26 3.46
CA THR A 92 1.79 19.90 2.51
C THR A 92 2.51 20.91 1.62
N GLU A 93 2.03 21.09 0.40
CA GLU A 93 2.69 21.93 -0.59
C GLU A 93 1.71 22.79 -1.37
N PHE A 94 2.20 23.94 -1.88
CA PHE A 94 1.38 24.81 -2.72
C PHE A 94 1.25 24.21 -4.14
N PRO A 95 0.20 24.60 -4.91
CA PRO A 95 -0.18 23.87 -6.11
C PRO A 95 0.86 23.94 -7.24
N GLY A 96 1.14 22.79 -7.86
CA GLY A 96 1.91 22.76 -9.09
C GLY A 96 2.70 21.49 -9.33
N TRP A 97 2.93 21.21 -10.62
CA TRP A 97 3.70 20.06 -11.08
C TRP A 97 4.50 20.46 -12.32
N GLN A 98 5.84 20.44 -12.20
CA GLN A 98 6.84 20.69 -13.23
C GLN A 98 6.84 22.11 -13.82
N HIS A 99 5.69 22.69 -14.14
CA HIS A 99 5.58 23.96 -14.84
C HIS A 99 5.92 25.16 -13.95
N ILE A 100 6.76 26.07 -14.47
CA ILE A 100 6.99 27.41 -13.93
C ILE A 100 6.64 28.39 -15.04
N GLY A 101 5.71 29.30 -14.77
CA GLY A 101 5.24 30.28 -15.74
C GLY A 101 6.03 31.58 -15.73
N ASP A 102 5.43 32.62 -16.31
CA ASP A 102 5.99 33.96 -16.40
C ASP A 102 5.95 34.70 -15.04
N ASP A 103 6.35 35.96 -15.02
CA ASP A 103 6.41 36.76 -13.78
C ASP A 103 5.04 36.92 -13.13
N SER A 104 3.96 37.03 -13.92
CA SER A 104 2.61 37.15 -13.35
C SER A 104 2.18 35.83 -12.72
N TRP A 105 2.49 34.70 -13.33
CA TRP A 105 2.26 33.36 -12.78
C TRP A 105 3.06 33.15 -11.49
N LYS A 106 4.35 33.57 -11.48
CA LYS A 106 5.21 33.44 -10.28
C LYS A 106 4.66 34.29 -9.13
N ALA A 107 4.19 35.51 -9.42
CA ALA A 107 3.59 36.37 -8.40
C ALA A 107 2.35 35.69 -7.78
N GLN A 108 1.49 35.09 -8.62
CA GLN A 108 0.31 34.35 -8.14
C GLN A 108 0.74 33.10 -7.33
N ALA A 109 1.77 32.39 -7.76
CA ALA A 109 2.28 31.22 -7.03
C ALA A 109 2.81 31.60 -5.63
N VAL A 110 3.51 32.74 -5.51
CA VAL A 110 3.95 33.26 -4.20
C VAL A 110 2.73 33.58 -3.33
N ALA A 111 1.70 34.21 -3.89
CA ALA A 111 0.44 34.50 -3.17
C ALA A 111 -0.26 33.20 -2.72
N ASN A 112 -0.27 32.17 -3.58
CA ASN A 112 -0.85 30.87 -3.22
C ASN A 112 -0.08 30.23 -2.05
N ALA A 113 1.26 30.35 -2.01
CA ALA A 113 2.06 29.86 -0.89
C ALA A 113 1.71 30.60 0.40
N GLU A 114 1.55 31.95 0.31
CA GLU A 114 1.13 32.79 1.44
C GLU A 114 -0.25 32.35 1.96
N ASP A 115 -1.20 32.18 1.06
CA ASP A 115 -2.59 31.80 1.42
C ASP A 115 -2.61 30.43 2.08
N MET A 116 -1.87 29.45 1.54
CA MET A 116 -1.77 28.09 2.13
C MET A 116 -1.26 28.18 3.58
N ILE A 117 -0.19 28.93 3.81
CA ILE A 117 0.41 29.00 5.15
C ILE A 117 -0.54 29.72 6.12
N ARG A 118 -1.14 30.85 5.71
CA ARG A 118 -2.12 31.58 6.54
C ARG A 118 -3.30 30.69 6.92
N GLN A 119 -3.77 29.89 5.97
CA GLN A 119 -4.93 29.03 6.15
C GLN A 119 -4.63 27.85 7.08
N TYR A 120 -3.44 27.26 7.00
CA TYR A 120 -3.15 25.97 7.64
C TYR A 120 -2.16 26.02 8.80
N ARG A 121 -1.55 27.15 9.12
CA ARG A 121 -0.48 27.21 10.14
C ARG A 121 -0.93 26.81 11.56
N ASN A 122 -2.24 26.73 11.84
CA ASN A 122 -2.73 26.27 13.13
C ASN A 122 -2.84 24.73 13.22
N HIS A 123 -2.63 24.00 12.12
CA HIS A 123 -2.66 22.52 12.14
C HIS A 123 -1.34 21.97 12.68
N PRO A 124 -1.32 21.38 13.89
CA PRO A 124 -0.05 20.86 14.45
C PRO A 124 0.49 19.64 13.69
N SER A 125 -0.34 18.92 12.95
CA SER A 125 0.09 17.79 12.13
C SER A 125 1.06 18.22 11.02
N ILE A 126 0.96 19.45 10.51
CA ILE A 126 1.84 19.93 9.44
C ILE A 126 3.24 20.15 10.02
N ILE A 127 4.22 19.43 9.48
CA ILE A 127 5.63 19.49 9.93
C ILE A 127 6.58 20.08 8.89
N LEU A 128 6.10 20.28 7.65
CA LEU A 128 6.94 20.73 6.56
C LEU A 128 6.08 21.48 5.53
N TRP A 129 6.52 22.70 5.16
CA TRP A 129 5.88 23.49 4.10
C TRP A 129 6.57 23.21 2.77
N GLY A 130 5.86 22.67 1.80
CA GLY A 130 6.31 22.50 0.43
C GLY A 130 6.15 23.79 -0.35
N ILE A 131 7.26 24.50 -0.56
CA ILE A 131 7.23 25.84 -1.17
C ILE A 131 8.02 25.90 -2.48
N ARG A 132 8.15 24.74 -3.13
CA ARG A 132 8.71 24.57 -4.46
C ARG A 132 7.75 23.72 -5.28
N ILE A 133 7.53 24.07 -6.56
CA ILE A 133 6.69 23.30 -7.49
C ILE A 133 7.29 21.90 -7.65
N ASN A 134 6.46 20.88 -7.45
CA ASN A 134 6.90 19.49 -7.56
C ASN A 134 7.61 19.23 -8.89
N GLU A 135 8.82 18.68 -8.81
CA GLU A 135 9.64 18.27 -9.96
C GLU A 135 9.99 19.39 -10.95
N SER A 136 9.88 20.63 -10.54
CA SER A 136 10.25 21.75 -11.41
C SER A 136 11.77 21.90 -11.52
N PRO A 137 12.27 22.55 -12.58
CA PRO A 137 13.67 22.96 -12.64
C PRO A 137 13.99 23.99 -11.54
N ASP A 138 15.27 24.26 -11.34
CA ASP A 138 15.71 25.29 -10.42
C ASP A 138 15.33 26.68 -10.95
N ASP A 139 14.87 27.54 -10.05
CA ASP A 139 14.60 28.97 -10.30
C ASP A 139 14.84 29.70 -8.98
N ASP A 140 16.09 30.00 -8.74
CA ASP A 140 16.55 30.53 -7.44
C ASP A 140 15.78 31.80 -7.05
N ALA A 141 15.64 32.75 -8.00
CA ALA A 141 14.96 34.04 -7.73
C ALA A 141 13.48 33.84 -7.32
N PHE A 142 12.82 32.85 -7.91
CA PHE A 142 11.43 32.50 -7.55
C PHE A 142 11.38 31.81 -6.17
N TYR A 143 12.24 30.81 -5.96
CA TYR A 143 12.18 30.02 -4.73
C TYR A 143 12.75 30.75 -3.50
N GLU A 144 13.62 31.75 -3.69
CA GLU A 144 13.99 32.67 -2.60
C GLU A 144 12.75 33.43 -2.07
N LYS A 145 11.85 33.84 -2.98
CA LYS A 145 10.63 34.57 -2.59
C LYS A 145 9.66 33.64 -1.83
N THR A 146 9.43 32.40 -2.30
CA THR A 146 8.52 31.48 -1.62
C THR A 146 9.07 31.09 -0.24
N ASN A 147 10.38 30.85 -0.12
CA ASN A 147 11.04 30.57 1.17
C ASN A 147 10.89 31.76 2.12
N ALA A 148 11.16 32.98 1.65
CA ALA A 148 11.07 34.19 2.48
C ALA A 148 9.65 34.39 3.03
N VAL A 149 8.63 34.17 2.18
CA VAL A 149 7.22 34.25 2.59
C VAL A 149 6.91 33.20 3.66
N ALA A 150 7.36 31.96 3.45
CA ALA A 150 7.08 30.88 4.41
C ALA A 150 7.69 31.18 5.78
N HIS A 151 8.97 31.53 5.84
CA HIS A 151 9.67 31.84 7.10
C HIS A 151 9.06 33.07 7.79
N LYS A 152 8.63 34.07 7.01
CA LYS A 152 8.00 35.29 7.56
C LYS A 152 6.64 34.95 8.24
N LEU A 153 5.85 34.06 7.63
CA LEU A 153 4.49 33.74 8.11
C LEU A 153 4.48 32.66 9.18
N ASP A 154 5.48 31.77 9.14
CA ASP A 154 5.59 30.67 10.11
C ASP A 154 7.05 30.28 10.33
N PRO A 155 7.73 30.98 11.24
CA PRO A 155 9.13 30.65 11.56
C PRO A 155 9.26 29.36 12.38
N SER A 156 8.16 28.71 12.75
CA SER A 156 8.19 27.50 13.59
C SER A 156 8.33 26.21 12.80
N ARG A 157 8.13 26.26 11.47
CA ARG A 157 8.21 25.07 10.60
C ARG A 157 9.25 25.25 9.51
N PRO A 158 10.00 24.18 9.21
CA PRO A 158 10.93 24.22 8.08
C PRO A 158 10.21 24.17 6.73
N THR A 159 10.94 24.57 5.70
CA THR A 159 10.52 24.49 4.31
C THR A 159 11.17 23.32 3.60
N GLY A 160 10.46 22.76 2.61
CA GLY A 160 10.93 21.74 1.71
C GLY A 160 10.48 22.04 0.28
N GLY A 161 11.01 21.33 -0.68
CA GLY A 161 10.64 21.53 -2.07
C GLY A 161 11.08 20.35 -2.93
N VAL A 162 10.13 19.70 -3.58
CA VAL A 162 10.34 18.41 -4.19
C VAL A 162 11.04 18.49 -5.53
N ARG A 163 12.14 17.78 -5.65
CA ARG A 163 13.02 17.70 -6.83
C ARG A 163 13.01 16.31 -7.44
N ALA A 164 13.16 16.27 -8.78
CA ALA A 164 13.44 15.02 -9.50
C ALA A 164 14.87 14.98 -10.05
N MET A 165 15.61 16.09 -9.96
CA MET A 165 17.00 16.17 -10.44
C MET A 165 17.98 16.15 -9.27
N LYS A 166 19.00 15.30 -9.38
CA LYS A 166 20.10 15.26 -8.42
C LYS A 166 20.94 16.53 -8.49
N LYS A 167 21.46 16.95 -7.35
CA LYS A 167 22.34 18.13 -7.20
C LYS A 167 21.64 19.45 -7.59
N SER A 168 20.31 19.45 -7.61
CA SER A 168 19.51 20.66 -7.70
C SER A 168 19.84 21.61 -6.54
N HIS A 169 19.72 22.93 -6.74
CA HIS A 169 20.04 23.91 -5.72
C HIS A 169 19.14 23.77 -4.51
N LEU A 170 19.69 23.90 -3.32
CA LEU A 170 18.93 23.86 -2.07
C LEU A 170 18.79 25.27 -1.51
N LEU A 171 17.57 25.77 -1.49
CA LEU A 171 17.19 27.05 -0.88
C LEU A 171 16.35 26.82 0.38
N GLU A 172 15.70 25.66 0.45
CA GLU A 172 14.82 25.25 1.54
C GLU A 172 15.64 24.67 2.71
N ASP A 173 14.96 24.48 3.85
CA ASP A 173 15.59 23.91 5.05
C ASP A 173 15.86 22.42 4.93
N VAL A 174 14.97 21.69 4.22
CA VAL A 174 15.04 20.24 4.07
C VAL A 174 15.15 19.89 2.58
N TYR A 175 16.16 19.13 2.21
CA TYR A 175 16.29 18.63 0.84
C TYR A 175 15.28 17.50 0.64
N THR A 176 14.30 17.71 -0.24
CA THR A 176 13.30 16.70 -0.56
C THR A 176 13.46 16.27 -2.02
N TYR A 177 13.40 14.95 -2.27
CA TYR A 177 13.77 14.38 -3.57
C TYR A 177 12.88 13.19 -3.92
N ASN A 178 12.42 13.14 -5.18
CA ASN A 178 11.71 12.00 -5.74
C ASN A 178 12.74 10.98 -6.23
N ASP A 179 12.82 9.85 -5.54
CA ASP A 179 13.83 8.83 -5.80
C ASP A 179 13.21 7.66 -6.57
N PHE A 180 13.31 7.73 -7.90
CA PHE A 180 12.81 6.70 -8.80
C PHE A 180 13.95 5.77 -9.28
N LEU A 181 14.99 5.61 -8.46
CA LEU A 181 16.10 4.69 -8.79
C LEU A 181 15.66 3.24 -8.88
N HIS A 182 14.74 2.83 -7.99
CA HIS A 182 14.41 1.41 -7.81
C HIS A 182 13.62 0.86 -9.00
N ASP A 183 14.21 -0.11 -9.71
CA ASP A 183 13.65 -0.77 -10.89
C ASP A 183 13.25 -2.23 -10.65
N GLY A 184 13.26 -2.67 -9.38
CA GLY A 184 12.98 -4.07 -9.00
C GLY A 184 14.21 -4.78 -8.45
N GLU A 185 15.41 -4.30 -8.82
CA GLU A 185 16.67 -4.83 -8.30
C GLU A 185 17.25 -3.86 -7.27
N MET A 186 18.34 -4.22 -6.63
CA MET A 186 18.96 -3.36 -5.64
C MET A 186 19.78 -2.24 -6.31
N PRO A 187 19.97 -1.10 -5.66
CA PRO A 187 19.48 -0.69 -4.33
C PRO A 187 18.04 -0.16 -4.37
N GLY A 188 17.40 -0.08 -3.20
CA GLY A 188 16.03 0.45 -3.08
C GLY A 188 15.96 1.96 -3.20
N CYS A 189 17.02 2.69 -2.85
CA CYS A 189 17.11 4.15 -3.01
C CYS A 189 18.57 4.58 -3.07
N ASP A 190 18.78 5.81 -3.57
CA ASP A 190 20.11 6.40 -3.58
C ASP A 190 20.55 6.83 -2.18
N PRO A 191 21.83 6.68 -1.85
CA PRO A 191 22.34 7.33 -0.63
C PRO A 191 22.36 8.85 -0.81
N LYS A 192 22.09 9.58 0.28
CA LYS A 192 22.00 11.04 0.32
C LYS A 192 23.13 11.73 -0.44
N LYS A 193 24.38 11.28 -0.27
CA LYS A 193 25.58 11.87 -0.90
C LYS A 193 25.57 11.82 -2.44
N LYS A 194 24.77 10.93 -3.03
CA LYS A 194 24.60 10.88 -4.50
C LYS A 194 23.57 11.91 -4.97
N VAL A 195 22.65 12.31 -4.09
CA VAL A 195 21.52 13.18 -4.44
C VAL A 195 21.88 14.65 -4.20
N THR A 196 22.51 14.95 -3.06
CA THR A 196 22.92 16.34 -2.73
C THR A 196 24.35 16.38 -2.22
N SER A 197 25.02 17.49 -2.48
CA SER A 197 26.36 17.76 -1.92
C SER A 197 26.29 18.34 -0.50
N ASP A 198 25.12 18.83 -0.07
CA ASP A 198 24.94 19.42 1.26
C ASP A 198 24.62 18.35 2.29
N MET A 199 25.66 17.80 2.91
CA MET A 199 25.50 16.72 3.88
C MET A 199 25.02 17.20 5.26
N GLU A 200 25.07 18.51 5.51
CA GLU A 200 24.64 19.08 6.80
C GLU A 200 23.12 19.30 6.86
N LYS A 201 22.47 19.50 5.72
CA LYS A 201 21.02 19.70 5.67
C LYS A 201 20.27 18.38 5.82
N PRO A 202 19.07 18.41 6.40
CA PRO A 202 18.21 17.21 6.44
C PRO A 202 17.81 16.72 5.04
N TYR A 203 17.53 15.43 4.91
CA TYR A 203 17.16 14.81 3.64
C TYR A 203 15.92 13.92 3.81
N LEU A 204 15.00 14.01 2.87
CA LEU A 204 13.71 13.29 2.89
C LEU A 204 13.37 12.81 1.47
N ILE A 205 12.97 11.55 1.33
CA ILE A 205 12.51 11.02 0.05
C ILE A 205 11.00 11.28 -0.07
N SER A 206 10.62 12.10 -1.05
CA SER A 206 9.22 12.55 -1.21
C SER A 206 8.37 11.66 -2.09
N GLU A 207 8.99 10.88 -2.98
CA GLU A 207 8.29 9.88 -3.80
C GLU A 207 9.23 8.74 -4.16
N TYR A 208 8.64 7.53 -4.37
CA TYR A 208 9.31 6.36 -4.92
C TYR A 208 8.27 5.38 -5.46
N ASN A 209 8.68 4.47 -6.34
CA ASN A 209 7.84 3.47 -7.02
C ASN A 209 6.82 4.11 -7.97
N GLY A 210 5.53 3.96 -7.71
CA GLY A 210 4.46 4.55 -8.51
C GLY A 210 4.49 4.18 -9.98
N HIS A 211 4.73 5.17 -10.83
CA HIS A 211 4.78 4.98 -12.28
C HIS A 211 5.90 4.05 -12.75
N MET A 212 6.87 3.75 -11.90
CA MET A 212 7.93 2.78 -12.25
C MET A 212 7.39 1.35 -12.35
N TYR A 213 6.26 1.05 -11.67
CA TYR A 213 5.70 -0.30 -11.69
C TYR A 213 4.18 -0.26 -11.45
N PRO A 214 3.42 0.31 -12.40
CA PRO A 214 1.95 0.37 -12.25
C PRO A 214 1.39 -1.04 -12.10
N THR A 215 0.48 -1.24 -11.14
CA THR A 215 -0.04 -2.58 -10.85
C THR A 215 -1.54 -2.52 -10.59
N LYS A 216 -2.28 -3.28 -11.38
CA LYS A 216 -3.73 -3.40 -11.26
C LYS A 216 -4.09 -4.54 -10.31
N ALA A 217 -5.24 -4.45 -9.68
CA ALA A 217 -5.73 -5.52 -8.80
C ALA A 217 -5.92 -6.85 -9.56
N PHE A 218 -6.16 -6.77 -10.86
CA PHE A 218 -6.38 -7.92 -11.74
C PHE A 218 -5.15 -8.35 -12.57
N ASP A 219 -3.98 -7.79 -12.29
CA ASP A 219 -2.73 -8.28 -12.87
C ASP A 219 -2.42 -9.69 -12.35
N ASN A 220 -1.55 -10.42 -13.05
CA ASN A 220 -1.13 -11.74 -12.62
C ASN A 220 -0.47 -11.68 -11.24
N GLU A 221 -0.42 -12.82 -10.58
CA GLU A 221 0.05 -12.96 -9.20
C GLU A 221 1.50 -12.48 -9.04
N GLU A 222 2.37 -12.83 -10.00
CA GLU A 222 3.77 -12.43 -9.96
C GLU A 222 3.90 -10.91 -9.93
N ARG A 223 3.13 -10.19 -10.79
CA ARG A 223 3.18 -8.72 -10.84
C ARG A 223 2.65 -8.09 -9.54
N ARG A 224 1.56 -8.64 -8.99
CA ARG A 224 0.97 -8.13 -7.73
C ARG A 224 1.92 -8.35 -6.55
N SER A 225 2.59 -9.50 -6.48
CA SER A 225 3.61 -9.79 -5.46
C SER A 225 4.82 -8.87 -5.61
N GLU A 226 5.34 -8.72 -6.84
CA GLU A 226 6.49 -7.86 -7.12
C GLU A 226 6.20 -6.41 -6.72
N HIS A 227 4.98 -5.91 -6.96
CA HIS A 227 4.56 -4.57 -6.53
C HIS A 227 4.78 -4.39 -5.01
N ALA A 228 4.34 -5.36 -4.22
CA ALA A 228 4.52 -5.30 -2.77
C ALA A 228 6.02 -5.33 -2.40
N ILE A 229 6.78 -6.23 -3.03
CA ILE A 229 8.21 -6.39 -2.74
C ILE A 229 8.99 -5.12 -3.08
N ARG A 230 8.64 -4.40 -4.14
CA ARG A 230 9.29 -3.13 -4.49
C ARG A 230 9.12 -2.08 -3.38
N HIS A 231 7.95 -2.03 -2.76
CA HIS A 231 7.74 -1.13 -1.61
C HIS A 231 8.62 -1.55 -0.42
N ALA A 232 8.71 -2.86 -0.14
CA ALA A 232 9.58 -3.36 0.93
C ALA A 232 11.06 -3.04 0.66
N ASN A 233 11.52 -3.20 -0.59
CA ASN A 233 12.90 -2.91 -0.99
C ASN A 233 13.29 -1.46 -0.66
N VAL A 234 12.42 -0.50 -1.03
CA VAL A 234 12.69 0.91 -0.76
C VAL A 234 12.65 1.21 0.73
N LEU A 235 11.62 0.71 1.44
CA LEU A 235 11.49 0.95 2.88
C LEU A 235 12.68 0.40 3.66
N ASP A 236 13.18 -0.79 3.30
CA ASP A 236 14.37 -1.37 3.94
C ASP A 236 15.62 -0.53 3.66
N ALA A 237 15.79 -0.09 2.40
CA ALA A 237 16.93 0.75 2.01
C ALA A 237 16.92 2.09 2.75
N VAL A 238 15.77 2.71 2.90
CA VAL A 238 15.58 3.96 3.66
C VAL A 238 15.88 3.71 5.14
N ALA A 239 15.35 2.62 5.69
CA ALA A 239 15.53 2.28 7.11
C ALA A 239 17.00 2.00 7.43
N GLY A 240 17.76 1.49 6.46
CA GLY A 240 19.20 1.22 6.60
C GLY A 240 20.09 2.44 6.56
N GLN A 241 19.55 3.62 6.23
CA GLN A 241 20.34 4.86 6.10
C GLN A 241 19.93 5.88 7.16
N PRO A 242 20.77 6.10 8.18
CA PRO A 242 20.37 6.94 9.33
C PRO A 242 20.25 8.44 8.99
N ASP A 243 20.84 8.88 7.88
CA ASP A 243 20.81 10.29 7.43
C ASP A 243 19.63 10.61 6.51
N ILE A 244 18.71 9.64 6.30
CA ILE A 244 17.44 9.86 5.61
C ILE A 244 16.33 9.96 6.67
N ALA A 245 15.62 11.08 6.71
CA ALA A 245 14.56 11.35 7.69
C ALA A 245 13.37 10.40 7.53
N GLY A 246 13.19 9.87 6.33
CA GLY A 246 12.11 8.95 6.00
C GLY A 246 11.68 9.08 4.55
N SER A 247 10.49 8.53 4.23
CA SER A 247 10.05 8.50 2.84
C SER A 247 8.53 8.46 2.70
N PHE A 248 8.06 8.87 1.50
CA PHE A 248 6.64 8.81 1.10
C PHE A 248 6.54 8.03 -0.20
N GLY A 249 5.86 6.88 -0.16
CA GLY A 249 5.63 6.06 -1.36
C GLY A 249 4.56 6.69 -2.28
N TRP A 250 4.73 6.55 -3.58
CA TRP A 250 3.72 6.95 -4.55
C TRP A 250 2.90 5.72 -4.88
N CYS A 251 1.59 5.61 -4.51
CA CYS A 251 0.85 6.52 -3.63
C CYS A 251 -0.22 5.73 -2.85
N MET A 252 -1.12 6.41 -2.13
CA MET A 252 -2.12 5.76 -1.29
C MET A 252 -3.09 4.89 -2.09
N PHE A 253 -3.66 5.42 -3.18
CA PHE A 253 -4.67 4.70 -3.98
C PHE A 253 -4.55 5.05 -5.46
N ASP A 254 -5.12 4.19 -6.30
CA ASP A 254 -5.25 4.43 -7.73
C ASP A 254 -6.16 5.63 -7.96
N TYR A 255 -5.88 6.43 -8.98
CA TYR A 255 -6.61 7.68 -9.18
C TYR A 255 -6.83 7.99 -10.66
N ASN A 256 -7.93 8.71 -10.93
CA ASN A 256 -8.22 9.19 -12.27
C ASN A 256 -7.24 10.28 -12.69
N THR A 257 -6.92 10.32 -13.97
CA THR A 257 -5.99 11.29 -14.54
C THR A 257 -6.45 11.74 -15.94
N HIS A 258 -5.70 12.65 -16.55
CA HIS A 258 -6.03 13.15 -17.88
C HIS A 258 -5.59 12.19 -18.99
N LYS A 259 -6.03 12.48 -20.21
CA LYS A 259 -5.85 11.60 -21.37
C LYS A 259 -4.39 11.30 -21.74
N ASP A 260 -3.47 12.15 -21.33
CA ASP A 260 -2.06 12.05 -21.71
C ASP A 260 -1.19 11.39 -20.62
N PHE A 261 -1.82 10.85 -19.57
CA PHE A 261 -1.12 10.23 -18.43
C PHE A 261 -1.97 9.08 -17.89
N GLY A 262 -1.34 8.05 -17.38
CA GLY A 262 -2.04 6.88 -16.88
C GLY A 262 -2.25 5.81 -17.96
N SER A 263 -3.06 4.81 -17.63
CA SER A 263 -3.45 3.76 -18.58
C SER A 263 -4.50 4.27 -19.55
N GLY A 264 -4.84 3.46 -20.56
CA GLY A 264 -5.82 3.83 -21.58
C GLY A 264 -7.20 4.19 -21.03
N ASP A 265 -7.55 3.72 -19.83
CA ASP A 265 -8.77 4.05 -19.11
C ASP A 265 -8.63 5.33 -18.26
N ARG A 266 -7.51 6.03 -18.38
CA ARG A 266 -7.21 7.28 -17.66
C ARG A 266 -7.11 7.07 -16.14
N ILE A 267 -6.58 5.91 -15.73
CA ILE A 267 -6.31 5.61 -14.33
C ILE A 267 -4.80 5.42 -14.16
N CYS A 268 -4.25 6.04 -13.12
CA CYS A 268 -2.91 5.75 -12.64
C CYS A 268 -3.02 4.62 -11.62
N TYR A 269 -2.56 3.43 -12.02
CA TYR A 269 -2.56 2.24 -11.14
C TYR A 269 -1.32 2.23 -10.26
N HIS A 270 -1.11 3.34 -9.55
CA HIS A 270 0.10 3.57 -8.74
C HIS A 270 -0.13 3.32 -7.24
N GLY A 271 -1.40 3.12 -6.86
CA GLY A 271 -1.78 3.01 -5.45
C GLY A 271 -1.43 1.70 -4.80
N VAL A 272 -1.19 1.75 -3.47
CA VAL A 272 -1.17 0.53 -2.65
C VAL A 272 -2.59 0.06 -2.36
N MET A 273 -3.58 0.89 -2.65
CA MET A 273 -5.01 0.57 -2.63
C MET A 273 -5.62 0.86 -3.99
N ASP A 274 -6.80 0.28 -4.26
CA ASP A 274 -7.58 0.63 -5.47
C ASP A 274 -8.29 1.99 -5.28
N MET A 275 -9.04 2.42 -6.30
CA MET A 275 -9.75 3.72 -6.27
C MET A 275 -10.82 3.79 -5.17
N PHE A 276 -11.33 2.66 -4.69
CA PHE A 276 -12.30 2.57 -3.61
C PHE A 276 -11.65 2.21 -2.27
N ARG A 277 -10.32 2.38 -2.19
CA ARG A 277 -9.52 2.16 -0.97
C ARG A 277 -9.49 0.69 -0.50
N ASN A 278 -9.81 -0.28 -1.38
CA ASN A 278 -9.55 -1.69 -1.08
C ASN A 278 -8.02 -1.92 -1.13
N PRO A 279 -7.43 -2.60 -0.13
CA PRO A 279 -5.99 -2.80 -0.12
C PRO A 279 -5.54 -3.80 -1.19
N LYS A 280 -4.46 -3.44 -1.90
CA LYS A 280 -3.67 -4.37 -2.72
C LYS A 280 -2.60 -5.02 -1.81
N LEU A 281 -1.86 -6.00 -2.32
CA LEU A 281 -0.82 -6.67 -1.53
C LEU A 281 0.17 -5.67 -0.91
N ALA A 282 0.55 -4.63 -1.65
CA ALA A 282 1.52 -3.62 -1.18
C ALA A 282 1.04 -2.85 0.07
N ALA A 283 -0.26 -2.75 0.30
CA ALA A 283 -0.80 -2.11 1.51
C ALA A 283 -0.31 -2.82 2.77
N ASN A 284 -0.19 -4.16 2.70
CA ASN A 284 0.23 -4.97 3.84
C ASN A 284 1.70 -4.72 4.23
N ILE A 285 2.55 -4.27 3.29
CA ILE A 285 3.95 -3.91 3.60
C ILE A 285 3.97 -2.79 4.64
N TYR A 286 3.10 -1.80 4.48
CA TYR A 286 2.99 -0.68 5.44
C TYR A 286 2.30 -1.13 6.72
N ALA A 287 1.19 -1.86 6.59
CA ALA A 287 0.41 -2.34 7.72
C ALA A 287 1.22 -3.25 8.66
N CYS A 288 2.18 -4.01 8.12
CA CYS A 288 3.04 -4.87 8.94
C CYS A 288 3.94 -4.09 9.91
N GLU A 289 4.21 -2.82 9.64
CA GLU A 289 5.10 -2.02 10.49
C GLU A 289 4.39 -1.42 11.72
N GLN A 290 3.10 -1.70 11.92
CA GLN A 290 2.36 -1.32 13.12
C GLN A 290 2.13 -2.54 14.02
N GLU A 291 1.81 -2.30 15.31
CA GLU A 291 1.70 -3.36 16.31
C GLU A 291 0.27 -3.59 16.82
N GLN A 292 -0.65 -2.70 16.47
CA GLN A 292 -1.97 -2.67 17.11
C GLN A 292 -2.92 -3.72 16.53
N THR A 293 -2.87 -3.91 15.22
CA THR A 293 -3.78 -4.80 14.50
C THR A 293 -2.98 -5.97 13.92
N PRO A 294 -3.38 -7.23 14.17
CA PRO A 294 -2.70 -8.38 13.55
C PRO A 294 -2.82 -8.36 12.03
N VAL A 295 -1.69 -8.47 11.36
CA VAL A 295 -1.59 -8.57 9.90
C VAL A 295 -1.07 -9.96 9.54
N LEU A 296 -1.74 -10.60 8.59
CA LEU A 296 -1.27 -11.81 7.95
C LEU A 296 -1.84 -11.83 6.54
N GLU A 297 -0.98 -11.81 5.54
CA GLU A 297 -1.35 -11.96 4.14
C GLU A 297 -0.33 -12.85 3.45
N ILE A 298 -0.80 -13.69 2.55
CA ILE A 298 0.05 -14.55 1.71
C ILE A 298 -0.09 -14.04 0.29
N THR A 299 1.03 -13.74 -0.37
CA THR A 299 1.01 -13.05 -1.67
C THR A 299 0.54 -13.91 -2.83
N SER A 300 0.01 -15.10 -2.55
CA SER A 300 -0.45 -16.08 -3.54
C SER A 300 -1.83 -16.62 -3.18
N SER A 301 -2.64 -16.96 -4.19
CA SER A 301 -3.84 -17.77 -4.01
C SER A 301 -3.49 -19.23 -3.70
N MET A 302 -2.27 -19.66 -3.98
CA MET A 302 -1.79 -21.05 -3.90
C MET A 302 -2.43 -21.98 -4.94
N ASP A 303 -3.09 -21.41 -5.95
CA ASP A 303 -3.71 -22.19 -7.02
C ASP A 303 -2.66 -22.76 -7.98
N ILE A 304 -2.89 -23.99 -8.43
CA ILE A 304 -1.91 -24.71 -9.28
C ILE A 304 -1.81 -24.14 -10.71
N GLY A 305 -2.76 -23.30 -11.12
CA GLY A 305 -2.80 -22.73 -12.48
C GLY A 305 -2.12 -21.37 -12.60
N GLU A 306 -1.66 -20.77 -11.52
CA GLU A 306 -1.13 -19.41 -11.55
C GLU A 306 0.26 -19.31 -12.19
N HIS A 307 1.05 -20.38 -12.14
CA HIS A 307 2.41 -20.40 -12.67
C HIS A 307 2.66 -21.60 -13.59
N PRO A 308 3.54 -21.48 -14.59
CA PRO A 308 3.81 -22.58 -15.51
C PRO A 308 4.29 -23.86 -14.79
N GLY A 309 3.81 -25.01 -15.26
CA GLY A 309 4.25 -26.31 -14.76
C GLY A 309 3.81 -26.60 -13.33
N CYS A 310 2.75 -25.95 -12.87
CA CYS A 310 2.24 -26.06 -11.50
C CYS A 310 3.28 -25.62 -10.46
N ASN A 311 4.22 -24.78 -10.86
CA ASN A 311 5.13 -24.11 -9.93
C ASN A 311 4.34 -23.18 -9.01
N ARG A 312 4.95 -22.82 -7.90
CA ARG A 312 4.33 -21.91 -6.92
C ARG A 312 4.80 -20.45 -7.06
N GLY A 313 5.94 -20.23 -7.72
CA GLY A 313 6.55 -18.90 -7.80
C GLY A 313 7.13 -18.45 -6.46
N ASN A 314 7.54 -17.21 -6.40
CA ASN A 314 8.04 -16.61 -5.16
C ASN A 314 6.85 -16.08 -4.35
N ILE A 315 6.52 -16.79 -3.29
CA ILE A 315 5.40 -16.47 -2.40
C ILE A 315 5.94 -15.92 -1.10
N TYR A 316 5.36 -14.83 -0.63
CA TYR A 316 5.81 -14.17 0.60
C TYR A 316 4.72 -14.19 1.66
N ILE A 317 5.15 -14.33 2.90
CA ILE A 317 4.33 -14.09 4.09
C ILE A 317 4.55 -12.63 4.49
N LEU A 318 3.46 -11.88 4.61
CA LEU A 318 3.43 -10.50 5.10
C LEU A 318 2.72 -10.55 6.45
N SER A 319 3.46 -10.33 7.55
CA SER A 319 2.88 -10.45 8.90
C SER A 319 3.65 -9.65 9.92
N ASN A 320 2.94 -9.09 10.92
CA ASN A 320 3.53 -8.43 12.08
C ASN A 320 3.50 -9.32 13.34
N ALA A 321 3.35 -10.62 13.15
CA ALA A 321 3.35 -11.60 14.25
C ALA A 321 4.77 -12.01 14.64
N ASP A 322 4.90 -12.69 15.79
CA ASP A 322 6.18 -13.22 16.28
C ASP A 322 6.64 -14.40 15.42
N SER A 323 5.68 -15.19 14.89
CA SER A 323 5.95 -16.25 13.94
C SER A 323 4.70 -16.59 13.14
N VAL A 324 4.89 -17.29 12.01
CA VAL A 324 3.79 -17.84 11.21
C VAL A 324 4.05 -19.33 10.96
N LYS A 325 3.11 -20.16 11.35
CA LYS A 325 3.17 -21.61 11.11
C LYS A 325 2.38 -21.96 9.86
N MET A 326 3.03 -22.68 8.95
CA MET A 326 2.43 -23.15 7.69
C MET A 326 2.09 -24.63 7.80
N TYR A 327 0.88 -24.95 7.33
CA TYR A 327 0.38 -26.34 7.27
C TYR A 327 -0.09 -26.66 5.86
N LYS A 328 0.08 -27.91 5.42
CA LYS A 328 -0.45 -28.46 4.18
C LYS A 328 -1.31 -29.67 4.52
N ASN A 329 -2.62 -29.60 4.23
CA ASN A 329 -3.60 -30.65 4.59
C ASN A 329 -3.49 -31.02 6.08
N ASP A 330 -3.50 -29.99 6.94
CA ASP A 330 -3.35 -30.04 8.40
C ASP A 330 -2.02 -30.59 8.90
N ARG A 331 -1.12 -30.96 7.99
CA ARG A 331 0.22 -31.39 8.38
C ARG A 331 1.16 -30.18 8.48
N PHE A 332 1.85 -30.04 9.61
CA PHE A 332 2.83 -28.97 9.82
C PHE A 332 3.95 -29.07 8.79
N ILE A 333 4.26 -27.95 8.14
CA ILE A 333 5.35 -27.82 7.17
C ILE A 333 6.54 -27.11 7.81
N LYS A 334 6.33 -25.83 8.20
CA LYS A 334 7.44 -25.01 8.69
C LYS A 334 6.90 -23.84 9.51
N GLU A 335 7.71 -23.36 10.44
CA GLU A 335 7.48 -22.13 11.17
C GLU A 335 8.42 -21.06 10.63
N TYR A 336 7.85 -19.91 10.27
CA TYR A 336 8.57 -18.77 9.71
C TYR A 336 8.67 -17.67 10.77
N LEU A 337 9.89 -17.16 10.97
CA LEU A 337 10.20 -16.13 11.98
C LEU A 337 10.63 -14.84 11.28
N PRO A 338 10.39 -13.65 11.87
CA PRO A 338 10.84 -12.38 11.27
C PRO A 338 12.32 -12.36 10.90
N GLY A 339 13.17 -13.00 11.70
CA GLY A 339 14.61 -13.09 11.42
C GLY A 339 14.98 -13.84 10.13
N MET A 340 14.03 -14.58 9.53
CA MET A 340 14.25 -15.27 8.24
C MET A 340 14.07 -14.32 7.07
N SER A 341 13.50 -13.13 7.28
CA SER A 341 13.34 -12.12 6.24
C SER A 341 14.71 -11.62 5.76
N PRO A 342 14.91 -11.41 4.45
CA PRO A 342 16.12 -10.76 3.97
C PRO A 342 16.17 -9.26 4.26
N TYR A 343 15.05 -8.66 4.67
CA TYR A 343 14.90 -7.23 4.95
C TYR A 343 15.37 -6.94 6.37
N LYS A 344 16.63 -6.52 6.53
CA LYS A 344 17.29 -6.44 7.84
C LYS A 344 16.96 -5.18 8.64
N HIS A 345 16.39 -4.18 7.97
CA HIS A 345 16.08 -2.90 8.60
C HIS A 345 14.59 -2.69 8.83
N LEU A 346 13.74 -3.61 8.32
CA LEU A 346 12.31 -3.63 8.61
C LEU A 346 12.05 -4.58 9.79
N LYS A 347 11.20 -4.15 10.70
CA LYS A 347 10.82 -4.99 11.85
C LYS A 347 10.09 -6.25 11.39
N HIS A 348 9.23 -6.11 10.40
CA HIS A 348 8.38 -7.19 9.88
C HIS A 348 8.47 -7.25 8.34
N GLY A 349 9.70 -7.43 7.83
CA GLY A 349 9.91 -7.54 6.39
C GLY A 349 9.31 -8.83 5.81
N PRO A 350 8.96 -8.83 4.51
CA PRO A 350 8.41 -10.03 3.84
C PRO A 350 9.29 -11.25 4.03
N ILE A 351 8.67 -12.41 4.26
CA ILE A 351 9.39 -13.69 4.45
C ILE A 351 9.05 -14.59 3.28
N LEU A 352 10.07 -15.00 2.52
CA LEU A 352 9.89 -15.91 1.38
C LEU A 352 9.56 -17.32 1.87
N ILE A 353 8.49 -17.91 1.33
CA ILE A 353 8.16 -19.32 1.58
C ILE A 353 9.17 -20.16 0.79
N ASP A 354 9.99 -20.91 1.49
CA ASP A 354 11.06 -21.71 0.91
C ASP A 354 10.83 -23.21 1.01
N ASP A 355 9.74 -23.64 1.67
CA ASP A 355 9.43 -25.06 1.84
C ASP A 355 7.92 -25.30 1.69
N PHE A 356 7.55 -26.17 0.77
CA PHE A 356 6.17 -26.61 0.50
C PHE A 356 5.93 -28.08 0.87
N ILE A 357 6.95 -28.77 1.39
CA ILE A 357 6.99 -30.22 1.54
C ILE A 357 7.13 -30.64 3.02
N GLY A 358 7.99 -29.93 3.77
CA GLY A 358 8.30 -30.30 5.15
C GLY A 358 8.93 -31.68 5.24
N ASP A 359 8.54 -32.44 6.27
CA ASP A 359 9.05 -33.79 6.52
C ASP A 359 8.31 -34.86 5.72
N SER A 360 7.26 -34.49 4.96
CA SER A 360 6.40 -35.50 4.32
C SER A 360 7.14 -36.39 3.32
N PHE A 361 8.10 -35.83 2.60
CA PHE A 361 8.91 -36.58 1.66
C PHE A 361 9.76 -37.65 2.38
N ALA A 362 10.47 -37.26 3.43
CA ALA A 362 11.35 -38.15 4.19
C ALA A 362 10.55 -39.28 4.89
N GLN A 363 9.29 -39.01 5.25
CA GLN A 363 8.44 -40.00 5.92
C GLN A 363 7.75 -40.97 4.95
N ASN A 364 7.45 -40.51 3.73
CA ASN A 364 6.66 -41.29 2.78
C ASN A 364 7.48 -42.03 1.71
N GLU A 365 8.71 -41.55 1.45
CA GLU A 365 9.56 -42.12 0.40
C GLU A 365 10.77 -42.83 1.02
N ARG A 366 11.19 -43.94 0.39
CA ARG A 366 12.25 -44.79 0.92
C ARG A 366 13.64 -44.34 0.45
N PHE A 367 14.03 -43.12 0.84
CA PHE A 367 15.36 -42.58 0.58
C PHE A 367 16.18 -42.45 1.87
N ARG A 368 17.49 -42.54 1.76
CA ARG A 368 18.39 -42.22 2.89
C ARG A 368 18.17 -40.75 3.30
N PRO A 369 18.23 -40.40 4.60
CA PRO A 369 17.95 -39.05 5.06
C PRO A 369 18.64 -37.94 4.29
N LYS A 370 19.94 -38.12 3.96
CA LYS A 370 20.71 -37.15 3.19
C LYS A 370 20.13 -36.96 1.78
N HIS A 371 19.77 -38.07 1.11
CA HIS A 371 19.21 -38.04 -0.25
C HIS A 371 17.81 -37.39 -0.21
N ALA A 372 16.99 -37.78 0.77
CA ALA A 372 15.64 -37.19 0.96
C ALA A 372 15.73 -35.67 1.08
N LYS A 373 16.66 -35.19 1.90
CA LYS A 373 16.85 -33.73 2.08
C LYS A 373 17.26 -33.05 0.76
N GLU A 374 18.24 -33.60 0.05
CA GLU A 374 18.71 -33.02 -1.23
C GLU A 374 17.60 -32.96 -2.28
N ILE A 375 16.75 -33.99 -2.34
CA ILE A 375 15.62 -34.05 -3.28
C ILE A 375 14.57 -33.01 -2.88
N THR A 376 14.23 -32.95 -1.59
CA THR A 376 13.28 -31.94 -1.07
C THR A 376 13.74 -30.52 -1.37
N ASP A 377 15.02 -30.22 -1.08
CA ASP A 377 15.61 -28.90 -1.34
C ASP A 377 15.54 -28.55 -2.84
N ALA A 378 15.85 -29.54 -3.71
CA ALA A 378 15.76 -29.35 -5.16
C ALA A 378 14.33 -29.10 -5.63
N MET A 379 13.36 -29.90 -5.14
CA MET A 379 11.95 -29.71 -5.48
C MET A 379 11.42 -28.33 -5.03
N ASN A 380 11.75 -27.91 -3.81
CA ASN A 380 11.38 -26.60 -3.31
C ASN A 380 11.98 -25.46 -4.14
N LEU A 381 13.23 -25.65 -4.62
CA LEU A 381 13.87 -24.66 -5.48
C LEU A 381 13.20 -24.57 -6.85
N VAL A 382 12.85 -25.73 -7.44
CA VAL A 382 12.11 -25.77 -8.71
C VAL A 382 10.72 -25.15 -8.54
N ALA A 383 10.04 -25.44 -7.43
CA ALA A 383 8.70 -24.91 -7.16
C ALA A 383 8.66 -23.38 -7.19
N ARG A 384 9.71 -22.73 -6.70
CA ARG A 384 9.82 -21.26 -6.66
C ARG A 384 10.34 -20.66 -7.98
N GLY A 385 11.02 -21.46 -8.77
CA GLY A 385 11.70 -20.97 -9.96
C GLY A 385 10.78 -20.84 -11.17
N SER A 386 11.29 -20.14 -12.17
CA SER A 386 10.72 -20.16 -13.51
C SER A 386 11.36 -21.29 -14.29
N LEU A 387 10.57 -22.02 -15.05
CA LEU A 387 11.08 -23.07 -15.95
C LEU A 387 12.05 -22.50 -17.01
N ASN A 388 11.98 -21.18 -17.23
CA ASN A 388 12.86 -20.49 -18.18
C ASN A 388 14.19 -20.05 -17.57
N HIS A 389 14.33 -20.11 -16.24
CA HIS A 389 15.54 -19.66 -15.53
C HIS A 389 15.92 -20.66 -14.44
N ILE A 390 16.38 -21.83 -14.88
CA ILE A 390 16.82 -22.90 -13.97
C ILE A 390 18.21 -22.57 -13.44
N PRO A 391 18.39 -22.40 -12.12
CA PRO A 391 19.70 -22.13 -11.55
C PRO A 391 20.72 -23.23 -11.90
N LYS A 392 21.95 -22.82 -12.19
CA LYS A 392 23.04 -23.76 -12.60
C LYS A 392 23.20 -24.92 -11.62
N ARG A 393 23.03 -24.68 -10.32
CA ARG A 393 23.15 -25.74 -9.31
C ARG A 393 22.08 -26.84 -9.47
N LEU A 394 20.92 -26.52 -10.06
CA LEU A 394 19.89 -27.55 -10.32
C LEU A 394 20.30 -28.52 -11.40
N TYR A 395 21.09 -28.09 -12.40
CA TYR A 395 21.65 -29.02 -13.39
C TYR A 395 22.59 -30.02 -12.73
N LEU A 396 23.43 -29.56 -11.79
CA LEU A 396 24.33 -30.45 -11.03
C LEU A 396 23.53 -31.41 -10.15
N THR A 397 22.48 -30.92 -9.52
CA THR A 397 21.58 -31.76 -8.70
C THR A 397 20.87 -32.78 -9.58
N ALA A 398 20.32 -32.39 -10.75
CA ALA A 398 19.69 -33.32 -11.69
C ALA A 398 20.67 -34.41 -12.15
N LEU A 399 21.88 -34.03 -12.50
CA LEU A 399 22.90 -34.99 -12.88
C LEU A 399 23.20 -35.98 -11.74
N LYS A 400 23.30 -35.49 -10.51
CA LYS A 400 23.50 -36.31 -9.32
C LYS A 400 22.31 -37.26 -9.08
N LEU A 401 21.08 -36.79 -9.25
CA LEU A 401 19.87 -37.60 -9.11
C LEU A 401 19.90 -38.77 -10.11
N LEU A 402 20.25 -38.47 -11.37
CA LEU A 402 20.32 -39.50 -12.43
C LEU A 402 21.46 -40.50 -12.21
N LEU A 403 22.70 -39.99 -12.00
CA LEU A 403 23.89 -40.85 -12.05
C LEU A 403 24.21 -41.51 -10.71
N ILE A 404 23.92 -40.87 -9.59
CA ILE A 404 24.29 -41.36 -8.26
C ILE A 404 23.11 -42.00 -7.54
N TYR A 405 21.92 -41.36 -7.62
CA TYR A 405 20.75 -41.86 -6.91
C TYR A 405 19.88 -42.77 -7.80
N HIS A 406 20.21 -42.85 -9.10
CA HIS A 406 19.53 -43.69 -10.10
C HIS A 406 18.01 -43.39 -10.16
N ILE A 407 17.65 -42.07 -10.04
CA ILE A 407 16.29 -41.60 -10.15
C ILE A 407 16.08 -41.12 -11.58
N ASP A 408 15.22 -41.78 -12.34
CA ASP A 408 14.99 -41.41 -13.73
C ASP A 408 13.99 -40.23 -13.82
N PHE A 409 13.81 -39.71 -15.02
CA PHE A 409 12.96 -38.54 -15.28
C PHE A 409 11.50 -38.81 -14.91
N ALA A 410 11.01 -40.03 -15.13
CA ALA A 410 9.61 -40.38 -14.79
C ALA A 410 9.39 -40.33 -13.28
N GLU A 411 10.35 -40.82 -12.50
CA GLU A 411 10.28 -40.77 -11.04
C GLU A 411 10.42 -39.34 -10.52
N VAL A 412 11.28 -38.52 -11.13
CA VAL A 412 11.38 -37.08 -10.78
C VAL A 412 10.02 -36.40 -10.99
N THR A 413 9.38 -36.67 -12.15
CA THR A 413 8.08 -36.10 -12.49
C THR A 413 7.00 -36.58 -11.49
N ARG A 414 7.00 -37.86 -11.18
CA ARG A 414 6.05 -38.44 -10.19
C ARG A 414 6.19 -37.77 -8.83
N LEU A 415 7.42 -37.61 -8.36
CA LEU A 415 7.70 -37.00 -7.07
C LEU A 415 7.30 -35.52 -7.07
N TYR A 416 7.63 -34.79 -8.12
CA TYR A 416 7.27 -33.37 -8.24
C TYR A 416 5.74 -33.21 -8.25
N THR A 417 5.03 -34.01 -9.06
CA THR A 417 3.58 -33.95 -9.14
C THR A 417 2.94 -34.24 -7.78
N LYS A 418 3.49 -35.25 -7.05
CA LYS A 418 2.97 -35.66 -5.75
C LYS A 418 3.17 -34.60 -4.65
N TYR A 419 4.33 -33.92 -4.63
CA TYR A 419 4.69 -33.06 -3.49
C TYR A 419 4.56 -31.58 -3.77
N ILE A 420 4.63 -31.15 -5.02
CA ILE A 420 4.56 -29.72 -5.42
C ILE A 420 3.38 -29.46 -6.35
N GLY A 421 3.29 -30.22 -7.46
CA GLY A 421 2.35 -29.94 -8.53
C GLY A 421 0.88 -30.17 -8.15
N ASP A 422 0.65 -31.16 -7.32
CA ASP A 422 -0.70 -31.55 -6.83
C ASP A 422 -1.71 -31.87 -7.96
N TRP A 423 -1.22 -32.04 -9.18
CA TRP A 423 -2.05 -32.23 -10.37
C TRP A 423 -2.67 -33.63 -10.36
N GLY A 424 -4.00 -33.67 -10.44
CA GLY A 424 -4.76 -34.91 -10.47
C GLY A 424 -4.90 -35.61 -9.12
N GLY A 425 -4.44 -34.95 -8.08
CA GLY A 425 -4.53 -35.46 -6.71
C GLY A 425 -5.74 -34.94 -5.95
N THR A 426 -5.72 -35.13 -4.65
CA THR A 426 -6.68 -34.53 -3.73
C THR A 426 -6.42 -33.02 -3.62
N ALA A 427 -7.46 -32.22 -3.51
CA ALA A 427 -7.34 -30.79 -3.32
C ALA A 427 -6.41 -30.48 -2.14
N THR A 428 -5.50 -29.53 -2.36
CA THR A 428 -4.53 -29.14 -1.34
C THR A 428 -5.03 -27.91 -0.58
N ILE A 429 -4.97 -28.01 0.74
CA ILE A 429 -5.34 -26.92 1.66
C ILE A 429 -4.07 -26.41 2.33
N TYR A 430 -3.77 -25.13 2.19
CA TYR A 430 -2.69 -24.48 2.91
C TYR A 430 -3.30 -23.62 4.01
N ARG A 431 -2.82 -23.77 5.24
CA ARG A 431 -3.23 -22.92 6.36
C ARG A 431 -1.99 -22.26 6.97
N PHE A 432 -2.12 -20.95 7.26
CA PHE A 432 -1.08 -20.13 7.86
C PHE A 432 -1.64 -19.53 9.15
N ASP A 433 -0.99 -19.81 10.28
CA ASP A 433 -1.41 -19.33 11.59
C ASP A 433 -0.35 -18.32 12.11
N ALA A 434 -0.73 -17.04 12.20
CA ALA A 434 0.09 -15.99 12.79
C ALA A 434 0.03 -16.07 14.30
N ILE A 435 1.19 -16.13 14.95
CA ILE A 435 1.31 -16.32 16.41
C ILE A 435 1.94 -15.09 17.03
N LYS A 436 1.28 -14.52 18.03
CA LYS A 436 1.78 -13.40 18.81
C LYS A 436 1.56 -13.71 20.29
N ASP A 437 2.60 -13.52 21.11
CA ASP A 437 2.57 -13.85 22.54
C ASP A 437 2.09 -15.30 22.79
N GLY A 438 2.52 -16.23 21.94
CA GLY A 438 2.21 -17.65 22.07
C GLY A 438 0.78 -18.04 21.66
N LYS A 439 -0.02 -17.12 21.12
CA LYS A 439 -1.41 -17.38 20.72
C LYS A 439 -1.59 -17.12 19.23
N VAL A 440 -2.47 -17.90 18.60
CA VAL A 440 -2.88 -17.63 17.21
C VAL A 440 -3.74 -16.37 17.23
N VAL A 441 -3.29 -15.33 16.52
CA VAL A 441 -4.01 -14.04 16.45
C VAL A 441 -4.73 -13.84 15.11
N LYS A 442 -4.30 -14.56 14.09
CA LYS A 442 -4.95 -14.52 12.76
C LYS A 442 -4.60 -15.80 11.99
N SER A 443 -5.54 -16.31 11.21
CA SER A 443 -5.29 -17.46 10.32
C SER A 443 -5.73 -17.10 8.91
N VAL A 444 -5.00 -17.61 7.92
CA VAL A 444 -5.35 -17.53 6.50
C VAL A 444 -5.34 -18.95 5.94
N THR A 445 -6.42 -19.35 5.28
CA THR A 445 -6.53 -20.64 4.61
C THR A 445 -6.66 -20.41 3.11
N LYS A 446 -5.89 -21.13 2.31
CA LYS A 446 -5.93 -21.10 0.85
C LYS A 446 -6.27 -22.51 0.37
N GLU A 447 -7.39 -22.65 -0.36
CA GLU A 447 -7.81 -23.91 -0.97
C GLU A 447 -8.55 -23.63 -2.27
N PRO A 448 -8.72 -24.61 -3.16
CA PRO A 448 -9.49 -24.39 -4.38
C PRO A 448 -10.91 -23.90 -4.05
N VAL A 449 -11.32 -22.84 -4.74
CA VAL A 449 -12.60 -22.16 -4.50
C VAL A 449 -13.77 -23.10 -4.71
N ARG A 450 -14.66 -23.23 -3.73
CA ARG A 450 -15.90 -24.00 -3.81
C ARG A 450 -17.11 -23.10 -4.01
N GLU A 451 -17.12 -21.97 -3.32
CA GLU A 451 -18.21 -21.00 -3.36
C GLU A 451 -17.64 -19.58 -3.45
N ILE A 452 -18.30 -18.77 -4.24
CA ILE A 452 -17.96 -17.36 -4.35
C ILE A 452 -19.06 -16.55 -3.66
N ARG A 453 -18.67 -15.62 -2.78
CA ARG A 453 -19.61 -14.76 -2.07
C ARG A 453 -19.22 -13.30 -2.25
N LEU A 454 -20.22 -12.43 -2.29
CA LEU A 454 -19.97 -11.00 -2.09
C LEU A 454 -19.69 -10.74 -0.62
N GLU A 455 -18.78 -9.82 -0.36
CA GLU A 455 -18.66 -9.10 0.92
C GLU A 455 -18.76 -7.62 0.62
N ALA A 456 -19.46 -6.89 1.47
CA ALA A 456 -19.57 -5.45 1.33
C ALA A 456 -19.55 -4.80 2.70
N GLU A 457 -18.75 -3.74 2.83
CA GLU A 457 -18.55 -3.04 4.09
C GLU A 457 -18.70 -1.54 3.86
N ALA A 458 -19.66 -0.93 4.58
CA ALA A 458 -19.80 0.53 4.62
C ALA A 458 -18.94 1.07 5.76
N ASP A 459 -18.17 2.13 5.49
CA ASP A 459 -17.35 2.77 6.54
C ASP A 459 -18.22 3.35 7.66
N HIS A 460 -19.44 3.76 7.34
CA HIS A 460 -20.47 4.11 8.33
C HIS A 460 -21.85 3.95 7.70
N THR A 461 -22.86 3.72 8.55
CA THR A 461 -24.25 3.50 8.12
C THR A 461 -25.22 4.57 8.64
N ILE A 462 -24.73 5.54 9.40
CA ILE A 462 -25.52 6.70 9.83
C ILE A 462 -25.01 7.91 9.04
N LEU A 463 -25.77 8.33 8.05
CA LEU A 463 -25.46 9.51 7.25
C LEU A 463 -25.98 10.74 7.98
N THR A 464 -25.12 11.72 8.26
CA THR A 464 -25.48 12.92 9.02
C THR A 464 -25.23 14.18 8.21
N GLU A 465 -26.29 14.78 7.69
CA GLU A 465 -26.20 16.07 6.98
C GLU A 465 -26.06 17.21 7.99
N GLN A 466 -25.15 18.11 7.72
CA GLN A 466 -24.96 19.33 8.50
C GLN A 466 -24.93 20.55 7.58
N HIS A 467 -23.83 20.76 6.88
CA HIS A 467 -23.66 21.87 5.93
C HIS A 467 -23.78 21.40 4.47
N SER A 468 -23.68 20.11 4.26
CA SER A 468 -23.83 19.47 2.95
C SER A 468 -24.33 18.03 3.15
N TYR A 469 -24.62 17.36 2.05
CA TYR A 469 -24.91 15.92 2.07
C TYR A 469 -23.76 15.15 2.69
N ASP A 470 -24.07 14.00 3.26
CA ASP A 470 -23.08 13.06 3.79
C ASP A 470 -22.92 11.89 2.82
N VAL A 471 -21.74 11.24 2.84
CA VAL A 471 -21.40 10.13 1.96
C VAL A 471 -20.70 9.03 2.76
N ALA A 472 -21.15 7.79 2.56
CA ALA A 472 -20.46 6.60 3.05
C ALA A 472 -19.81 5.86 1.86
N LEU A 473 -18.58 5.41 2.04
CA LEU A 473 -17.91 4.49 1.11
C LEU A 473 -18.40 3.09 1.39
N VAL A 474 -18.80 2.37 0.36
CA VAL A 474 -19.08 0.93 0.44
C VAL A 474 -18.02 0.21 -0.37
N ARG A 475 -17.11 -0.49 0.30
CA ARG A 475 -16.14 -1.40 -0.32
C ARG A 475 -16.85 -2.71 -0.64
N ILE A 476 -16.59 -3.24 -1.84
CA ILE A 476 -17.25 -4.48 -2.32
C ILE A 476 -16.18 -5.45 -2.77
N ARG A 477 -16.28 -6.70 -2.31
CA ARG A 477 -15.31 -7.74 -2.65
C ARG A 477 -16.03 -9.04 -3.01
N ALA A 478 -15.45 -9.79 -3.95
CA ALA A 478 -15.82 -11.18 -4.20
C ALA A 478 -14.78 -12.05 -3.51
N VAL A 479 -15.23 -12.93 -2.63
CA VAL A 479 -14.34 -13.73 -1.79
C VAL A 479 -14.69 -15.21 -1.86
N ASP A 480 -13.72 -16.06 -1.48
CA ASP A 480 -13.92 -17.50 -1.32
C ASP A 480 -14.53 -17.86 0.04
N ASP A 481 -14.63 -19.14 0.33
CA ASP A 481 -15.16 -19.70 1.59
C ASP A 481 -14.41 -19.19 2.83
N HIS A 482 -13.17 -18.73 2.68
CA HIS A 482 -12.30 -18.31 3.77
C HIS A 482 -12.12 -16.78 3.83
N GLY A 483 -12.81 -16.04 2.96
CA GLY A 483 -12.72 -14.58 2.93
C GLY A 483 -11.53 -14.03 2.13
N ASN A 484 -10.85 -14.86 1.35
CA ASN A 484 -9.80 -14.38 0.47
C ASN A 484 -10.41 -13.72 -0.77
N VAL A 485 -9.94 -12.53 -1.11
CA VAL A 485 -10.35 -11.84 -2.33
C VAL A 485 -9.94 -12.69 -3.54
N LEU A 486 -10.82 -12.74 -4.54
CA LEU A 486 -10.64 -13.58 -5.74
C LEU A 486 -10.19 -12.71 -6.92
N PRO A 487 -8.87 -12.65 -7.22
CA PRO A 487 -8.37 -11.75 -8.26
C PRO A 487 -8.89 -12.04 -9.67
N PHE A 488 -9.37 -13.24 -9.93
CA PHE A 488 -9.95 -13.61 -11.23
C PHE A 488 -11.38 -13.11 -11.42
N TYR A 489 -12.06 -12.67 -10.34
CA TYR A 489 -13.48 -12.32 -10.39
C TYR A 489 -13.65 -10.90 -10.95
N GLN A 490 -14.36 -10.79 -12.10
CA GLN A 490 -14.57 -9.53 -12.81
C GLN A 490 -16.02 -9.34 -13.25
N GLU A 491 -16.96 -10.01 -12.56
CA GLU A 491 -18.37 -9.98 -12.94
C GLU A 491 -19.06 -8.71 -12.42
N PRO A 492 -20.19 -8.33 -13.06
CA PRO A 492 -20.93 -7.16 -12.65
C PRO A 492 -21.70 -7.38 -11.35
N VAL A 493 -21.82 -6.31 -10.57
CA VAL A 493 -22.67 -6.21 -9.40
C VAL A 493 -23.66 -5.09 -9.64
N ARG A 494 -24.94 -5.38 -9.52
CA ARG A 494 -26.01 -4.40 -9.61
C ARG A 494 -26.25 -3.75 -8.25
N LEU A 495 -26.43 -2.44 -8.24
CA LEU A 495 -26.61 -1.62 -7.03
C LEU A 495 -28.02 -1.01 -7.06
N ILE A 496 -28.85 -1.36 -6.07
CA ILE A 496 -30.25 -0.89 -6.01
C ILE A 496 -30.41 -0.12 -4.68
N THR A 497 -30.90 1.11 -4.76
CA THR A 497 -31.19 1.90 -3.57
C THR A 497 -32.68 1.86 -3.22
N GLU A 498 -32.95 1.79 -1.93
CA GLU A 498 -34.29 1.88 -1.35
C GLU A 498 -34.32 3.03 -0.35
N GLY A 499 -35.47 3.74 -0.28
CA GLY A 499 -35.66 4.81 0.70
C GLY A 499 -34.90 6.09 0.40
N ASP A 500 -34.45 6.78 1.44
CA ASP A 500 -33.93 8.15 1.35
C ASP A 500 -32.41 8.23 1.13
N ILE A 501 -31.87 7.34 0.29
CA ILE A 501 -30.47 7.36 -0.12
C ILE A 501 -30.36 7.35 -1.64
N SER A 502 -29.19 7.76 -2.14
CA SER A 502 -28.82 7.57 -3.55
C SER A 502 -27.35 7.15 -3.63
N ILE A 503 -26.93 6.63 -4.79
CA ILE A 503 -25.52 6.31 -5.02
C ILE A 503 -24.86 7.41 -5.86
N ILE A 504 -23.53 7.54 -5.72
CA ILE A 504 -22.69 8.34 -6.60
C ILE A 504 -21.99 7.35 -7.53
N GLY A 505 -22.28 7.47 -8.82
CA GLY A 505 -21.74 6.56 -9.84
C GLY A 505 -22.82 5.71 -10.48
N PRO A 506 -22.45 4.71 -11.26
CA PRO A 506 -23.41 3.86 -11.97
C PRO A 506 -24.12 2.86 -11.04
N ASP A 507 -25.26 2.39 -11.48
CA ASP A 507 -26.05 1.37 -10.77
C ASP A 507 -25.58 -0.06 -11.07
N THR A 508 -24.58 -0.20 -11.91
CA THR A 508 -23.97 -1.49 -12.24
C THR A 508 -22.47 -1.28 -12.37
N ILE A 509 -21.70 -2.00 -11.57
CA ILE A 509 -20.23 -1.90 -11.56
C ILE A 509 -19.63 -3.27 -11.85
N ALA A 510 -18.49 -3.30 -12.51
CA ALA A 510 -17.69 -4.52 -12.65
C ALA A 510 -16.65 -4.55 -11.53
N LEU A 511 -16.56 -5.65 -10.81
CA LEU A 511 -15.44 -5.82 -9.88
C LEU A 511 -14.16 -6.05 -10.70
N GLN A 512 -13.07 -5.48 -10.26
CA GLN A 512 -11.77 -5.60 -10.94
C GLN A 512 -10.79 -6.31 -10.00
N GLY A 513 -10.43 -7.53 -10.36
CA GLY A 513 -9.61 -8.35 -9.48
C GLY A 513 -10.33 -8.68 -8.18
N GLY A 514 -11.65 -8.89 -8.28
CA GLY A 514 -12.50 -9.22 -7.12
C GLY A 514 -12.81 -8.04 -6.22
N MET A 515 -12.46 -6.81 -6.60
CA MET A 515 -12.62 -5.62 -5.75
C MET A 515 -13.32 -4.49 -6.50
N GLY A 516 -14.04 -3.65 -5.75
CA GLY A 516 -14.68 -2.47 -6.26
C GLY A 516 -15.36 -1.68 -5.14
N GLY A 517 -16.24 -0.79 -5.50
CA GLY A 517 -16.95 -0.02 -4.49
C GLY A 517 -17.96 0.96 -5.07
N THR A 518 -18.66 1.61 -4.17
CA THR A 518 -19.60 2.68 -4.52
C THR A 518 -19.71 3.65 -3.35
N TYR A 519 -20.40 4.75 -3.58
CA TYR A 519 -20.65 5.77 -2.54
C TYR A 519 -22.15 5.88 -2.34
N VAL A 520 -22.58 5.80 -1.09
CA VAL A 520 -23.98 6.03 -0.70
C VAL A 520 -24.09 7.43 -0.11
N LYS A 521 -25.04 8.20 -0.61
CA LYS A 521 -25.20 9.62 -0.30
C LYS A 521 -26.59 9.88 0.28
N SER A 522 -26.67 10.78 1.26
CA SER A 522 -27.95 11.30 1.79
C SER A 522 -28.64 12.22 0.77
N THR A 523 -29.95 12.39 0.88
CA THR A 523 -30.78 13.09 -0.11
C THR A 523 -31.53 14.32 0.44
N GLY A 524 -31.14 14.85 1.59
CA GLY A 524 -31.77 16.01 2.19
C GLY A 524 -33.05 15.69 2.97
N ARG A 525 -33.23 14.42 3.36
CA ARG A 525 -34.40 13.98 4.14
C ARG A 525 -33.96 13.04 5.24
N SER A 526 -34.45 13.27 6.46
CA SER A 526 -34.27 12.30 7.54
C SER A 526 -35.13 11.07 7.25
N GLY A 527 -34.57 9.89 7.49
CA GLY A 527 -35.30 8.66 7.19
C GLY A 527 -34.40 7.42 7.24
N ARG A 528 -34.80 6.44 6.48
CA ARG A 528 -34.08 5.17 6.35
C ARG A 528 -33.93 4.82 4.88
N GLY A 529 -32.86 4.10 4.58
CA GLY A 529 -32.65 3.56 3.25
C GLY A 529 -31.88 2.25 3.32
N ALA A 530 -31.69 1.62 2.18
CA ALA A 530 -30.84 0.44 2.07
C ALA A 530 -30.19 0.37 0.69
N LEU A 531 -28.97 -0.10 0.65
CA LEU A 531 -28.29 -0.47 -0.59
C LEU A 531 -28.35 -1.99 -0.71
N LEU A 532 -28.94 -2.47 -1.81
CA LEU A 532 -28.95 -3.87 -2.17
C LEU A 532 -27.93 -4.11 -3.28
N LEU A 533 -26.99 -5.03 -3.06
CA LEU A 533 -26.00 -5.45 -4.02
C LEU A 533 -26.37 -6.82 -4.53
N GLN A 534 -26.41 -7.01 -5.86
CA GLN A 534 -26.80 -8.29 -6.48
C GLN A 534 -25.74 -8.72 -7.50
N SER A 535 -25.27 -9.96 -7.36
CA SER A 535 -24.43 -10.65 -8.35
C SER A 535 -25.13 -11.93 -8.77
N GLN A 536 -24.98 -12.30 -10.03
CA GLN A 536 -25.56 -13.56 -10.52
C GLN A 536 -24.87 -14.79 -9.93
N THR A 537 -23.59 -14.69 -9.60
CA THR A 537 -22.78 -15.83 -9.17
C THR A 537 -22.35 -15.77 -7.71
N ALA A 538 -22.32 -14.56 -7.12
CA ALA A 538 -21.78 -14.38 -5.76
C ALA A 538 -22.85 -13.96 -4.74
N GLY A 539 -24.13 -13.99 -5.13
CA GLY A 539 -25.25 -13.78 -4.20
C GLY A 539 -25.62 -12.32 -4.00
N GLU A 540 -26.28 -12.04 -2.89
CA GLU A 540 -26.85 -10.71 -2.58
C GLU A 540 -26.45 -10.26 -1.18
N ILE A 541 -26.31 -8.91 -1.03
CA ILE A 541 -26.09 -8.30 0.28
C ILE A 541 -27.01 -7.07 0.39
N ARG A 542 -27.55 -6.85 1.58
CA ARG A 542 -28.37 -5.67 1.88
C ARG A 542 -27.75 -4.91 3.04
N ILE A 543 -27.43 -3.63 2.82
CA ILE A 543 -26.81 -2.75 3.83
C ILE A 543 -27.83 -1.66 4.20
N PRO A 544 -28.34 -1.63 5.44
CA PRO A 544 -29.27 -0.57 5.87
C PRO A 544 -28.54 0.70 6.24
N PHE A 545 -29.19 1.84 5.99
CA PHE A 545 -28.70 3.18 6.33
C PHE A 545 -29.76 3.97 7.09
N GLN A 546 -29.31 4.81 8.01
CA GLN A 546 -30.13 5.80 8.72
C GLN A 546 -29.65 7.19 8.32
N ILE A 547 -30.58 8.09 8.01
CA ILE A 547 -30.25 9.46 7.62
C ILE A 547 -30.74 10.41 8.70
N LYS A 548 -29.87 11.29 9.17
CA LYS A 548 -30.13 12.35 10.14
C LYS A 548 -29.82 13.70 9.50
N ILE A 549 -30.72 14.68 9.67
CA ILE A 549 -30.55 16.06 9.21
C ILE A 549 -30.53 16.99 10.40
#